data_b7e40e035d6c08eae7d1819a450654d9
#
_entry.id   b7e40e035d6c08eae7d1819a450654d9
#
_cell.length_a   1.000
_cell.length_b   1.000
_cell.length_c   1.000
_cell.angle_alpha   90.00
_cell.angle_beta   90.00
_cell.angle_gamma   90.00
#
_symmetry.space_group_name_H-M   'P 1'
#
loop_
_entity.id
_entity.type
_entity.pdbx_description
1 polymer ?
#
loop_
_entity_poly.entity_id
_entity_poly.type
_entity_poly.pdbx_seq_one_letter_code
_entity_poly.pdbx_strand_id
1 'polypeptide(L)'
;VPLYYENRGEKILDLHNPEITEQILDAIENADLDVDQQDKLEAEFAKEIHLMMAEPRLKSIAKDFVNHYSDLWTSGKAMFVCLNKVTCVRMYNYVKKYWKEEIKQLKAKIKTATQQEAQELERKLKWMQETEMSVVISQEQNEIQTFKKWNLDIKYHRAKMEKRELD
;
A
#
# COMPACT_ATOMS: atom_id res chain seq x y z
N VAL A 1 24.03 -13.93 -5.75
CA VAL A 1 23.04 -14.03 -4.66
C VAL A 1 21.75 -14.53 -5.26
N PRO A 2 21.20 -15.68 -4.83
CA PRO A 2 19.93 -16.15 -5.34
C PRO A 2 18.82 -15.16 -4.92
N LEU A 3 18.02 -14.73 -5.90
CA LEU A 3 16.81 -13.92 -5.66
C LEU A 3 15.68 -14.88 -5.29
N TYR A 4 15.21 -14.78 -4.05
CA TYR A 4 14.00 -15.47 -3.62
C TYR A 4 12.82 -14.49 -3.76
N TYR A 5 11.73 -14.93 -4.40
CA TYR A 5 10.48 -14.19 -4.41
C TYR A 5 9.34 -15.11 -4.00
N GLU A 6 8.40 -14.57 -3.26
CA GLU A 6 7.18 -15.26 -2.87
C GLU A 6 6.00 -14.59 -3.57
N ASN A 7 5.22 -15.36 -4.32
CA ASN A 7 3.97 -14.86 -4.88
C ASN A 7 2.87 -14.93 -3.81
N ARG A 8 2.49 -13.79 -3.27
CA ARG A 8 1.41 -13.66 -2.29
C ARG A 8 0.09 -13.16 -2.91
N GLY A 9 0.09 -12.94 -4.24
CA GLY A 9 -1.02 -12.29 -4.95
C GLY A 9 -2.30 -13.11 -4.96
N GLU A 10 -2.22 -14.42 -5.06
CA GLU A 10 -3.40 -15.30 -5.15
C GLU A 10 -4.30 -15.21 -3.91
N LYS A 11 -3.73 -15.05 -2.71
CA LYS A 11 -4.50 -14.90 -1.47
C LYS A 11 -5.21 -13.55 -1.34
N ILE A 12 -4.75 -12.54 -2.08
CA ILE A 12 -5.29 -11.16 -2.03
C ILE A 12 -6.28 -10.93 -3.16
N LEU A 13 -6.20 -11.73 -4.23
CA LEU A 13 -7.11 -11.68 -5.37
C LEU A 13 -8.44 -12.41 -5.12
N ASP A 14 -8.59 -13.09 -4.00
CA ASP A 14 -9.87 -13.61 -3.55
C ASP A 14 -10.76 -12.42 -3.14
N LEU A 15 -11.23 -11.72 -4.16
CA LEU A 15 -12.17 -10.60 -4.07
C LEU A 15 -13.54 -11.16 -3.73
N HIS A 16 -13.72 -11.60 -2.50
CA HIS A 16 -15.03 -11.82 -1.92
C HIS A 16 -15.72 -10.48 -1.60
N ASN A 17 -15.94 -9.70 -2.65
CA ASN A 17 -16.94 -8.65 -2.61
C ASN A 17 -17.86 -8.81 -3.82
N PRO A 18 -18.93 -9.62 -3.70
CA PRO A 18 -19.92 -9.82 -4.77
C PRO A 18 -20.56 -8.49 -5.22
N GLU A 19 -20.70 -7.50 -4.34
CA GLU A 19 -21.27 -6.19 -4.67
C GLU A 19 -20.43 -5.39 -5.66
N ILE A 20 -19.09 -5.50 -5.61
CA ILE A 20 -18.21 -4.83 -6.59
C ILE A 20 -18.36 -5.49 -7.97
N THR A 21 -18.50 -6.81 -8.01
CA THR A 21 -18.71 -7.54 -9.27
C THR A 21 -20.04 -7.18 -9.90
N GLU A 22 -21.12 -7.07 -9.13
CA GLU A 22 -22.43 -6.63 -9.61
C GLU A 22 -22.40 -5.18 -10.12
N GLN A 23 -21.83 -4.25 -9.35
CA GLN A 23 -21.71 -2.85 -9.79
C GLN A 23 -20.88 -2.67 -11.05
N ILE A 24 -19.89 -3.53 -11.28
CA ILE A 24 -19.08 -3.52 -12.51
C ILE A 24 -19.87 -4.12 -13.67
N LEU A 25 -20.60 -5.20 -13.45
CA LEU A 25 -21.47 -5.81 -14.46
C LEU A 25 -22.60 -4.85 -14.87
N ASP A 26 -23.25 -4.19 -13.91
CA ASP A 26 -24.26 -3.16 -14.16
C ASP A 26 -23.69 -1.98 -14.95
N ALA A 27 -22.47 -1.56 -14.63
CA ALA A 27 -21.80 -0.49 -15.38
C ALA A 27 -21.40 -0.92 -16.81
N ILE A 28 -21.18 -2.23 -17.03
CA ILE A 28 -20.91 -2.82 -18.36
C ILE A 28 -22.20 -2.92 -19.18
N GLU A 29 -23.30 -3.37 -18.57
CA GLU A 29 -24.60 -3.53 -19.24
C GLU A 29 -25.27 -2.21 -19.58
N ASN A 30 -25.08 -1.18 -18.72
CA ASN A 30 -25.63 0.17 -18.94
C ASN A 30 -24.75 1.07 -19.84
N ALA A 31 -23.55 0.64 -20.21
CA ALA A 31 -22.76 1.30 -21.23
C ALA A 31 -23.33 0.90 -22.61
N ASP A 32 -24.10 1.80 -23.22
CA ASP A 32 -24.67 1.66 -24.58
C ASP A 32 -23.50 1.61 -25.59
N LEU A 33 -23.11 0.35 -25.97
CA LEU A 33 -21.82 0.05 -26.58
C LEU A 33 -21.95 -0.03 -28.11
N ASP A 34 -22.01 1.12 -28.75
CA ASP A 34 -21.67 1.25 -30.17
C ASP A 34 -20.33 2.00 -30.31
N VAL A 35 -19.31 1.52 -29.57
CA VAL A 35 -18.01 2.18 -29.42
C VAL A 35 -16.93 1.33 -30.05
N ASP A 36 -15.99 1.99 -30.75
CA ASP A 36 -14.80 1.41 -31.39
C ASP A 36 -14.04 0.46 -30.45
N GLN A 37 -13.37 -0.55 -30.98
CA GLN A 37 -12.64 -1.55 -30.18
C GLN A 37 -11.63 -0.93 -29.21
N GLN A 38 -11.12 0.24 -29.58
CA GLN A 38 -10.16 0.98 -28.78
C GLN A 38 -10.80 1.53 -27.49
N ASP A 39 -11.97 2.10 -27.58
CA ASP A 39 -12.71 2.63 -26.43
C ASP A 39 -13.17 1.51 -25.48
N LYS A 40 -13.49 0.33 -26.00
CA LYS A 40 -13.79 -0.85 -25.19
C LYS A 40 -12.59 -1.31 -24.37
N LEU A 41 -11.43 -1.35 -25.00
CA LEU A 41 -10.18 -1.73 -24.33
C LEU A 41 -9.82 -0.73 -23.23
N GLU A 42 -9.92 0.57 -23.51
CA GLU A 42 -9.68 1.63 -22.51
C GLU A 42 -10.67 1.54 -21.33
N ALA A 43 -11.93 1.24 -21.62
CA ALA A 43 -12.95 1.04 -20.59
C ALA A 43 -12.67 -0.20 -19.71
N GLU A 44 -12.21 -1.31 -20.29
CA GLU A 44 -11.81 -2.50 -19.54
C GLU A 44 -10.58 -2.23 -18.66
N PHE A 45 -9.53 -1.58 -19.20
CA PHE A 45 -8.37 -1.18 -18.42
C PHE A 45 -8.74 -0.22 -17.29
N ALA A 46 -9.63 0.74 -17.53
CA ALA A 46 -10.11 1.64 -16.47
C ALA A 46 -10.80 0.88 -15.34
N LYS A 47 -11.59 -0.16 -15.65
CA LYS A 47 -12.25 -1.00 -14.65
C LYS A 47 -11.24 -1.80 -13.82
N GLU A 48 -10.27 -2.44 -14.47
CA GLU A 48 -9.21 -3.17 -13.78
C GLU A 48 -8.41 -2.26 -12.84
N ILE A 49 -8.07 -1.05 -13.30
CA ILE A 49 -7.38 -0.04 -12.47
C ILE A 49 -8.24 0.33 -11.25
N HIS A 50 -9.54 0.53 -11.41
CA HIS A 50 -10.45 0.82 -10.30
C HIS A 50 -10.49 -0.33 -9.28
N LEU A 51 -10.54 -1.57 -9.73
CA LEU A 51 -10.48 -2.75 -8.86
C LEU A 51 -9.14 -2.82 -8.11
N MET A 52 -8.04 -2.62 -8.82
CA MET A 52 -6.70 -2.62 -8.23
C MET A 52 -6.52 -1.51 -7.19
N MET A 53 -7.18 -0.36 -7.39
CA MET A 53 -7.14 0.80 -6.50
C MET A 53 -8.24 0.79 -5.42
N ALA A 54 -9.10 -0.22 -5.38
CA ALA A 54 -10.16 -0.33 -4.40
C ALA A 54 -9.63 -0.24 -2.97
N GLU A 55 -10.28 0.56 -2.14
CA GLU A 55 -9.80 0.85 -0.78
C GLU A 55 -9.69 -0.39 0.11
N PRO A 56 -10.66 -1.33 0.12
CA PRO A 56 -10.55 -2.55 0.91
C PRO A 56 -9.33 -3.39 0.52
N ARG A 57 -9.06 -3.50 -0.79
CA ARG A 57 -7.91 -4.22 -1.32
C ARG A 57 -6.60 -3.57 -0.88
N LEU A 58 -6.46 -2.26 -1.05
CA LEU A 58 -5.25 -1.53 -0.65
C LEU A 58 -4.98 -1.65 0.86
N LYS A 59 -6.03 -1.59 1.68
CA LYS A 59 -5.94 -1.79 3.13
C LYS A 59 -5.47 -3.20 3.49
N SER A 60 -6.02 -4.22 2.82
CA SER A 60 -5.61 -5.61 3.02
C SER A 60 -4.14 -5.83 2.68
N ILE A 61 -3.71 -5.33 1.51
CA ILE A 61 -2.31 -5.39 1.07
C ILE A 61 -1.39 -4.67 2.05
N ALA A 62 -1.76 -3.47 2.50
CA ALA A 62 -0.95 -2.70 3.44
C ALA A 62 -0.79 -3.41 4.78
N LYS A 63 -1.86 -4.05 5.27
CA LYS A 63 -1.84 -4.83 6.50
C LYS A 63 -0.94 -6.07 6.36
N ASP A 64 -1.09 -6.82 5.28
CA ASP A 64 -0.26 -8.00 4.99
C ASP A 64 1.22 -7.61 4.86
N PHE A 65 1.51 -6.53 4.13
CA PHE A 65 2.87 -6.00 4.01
C PHE A 65 3.49 -5.65 5.36
N VAL A 66 2.75 -4.96 6.23
CA VAL A 66 3.26 -4.59 7.56
C VAL A 66 3.54 -5.81 8.40
N ASN A 67 2.63 -6.78 8.43
CA ASN A 67 2.82 -8.02 9.17
C ASN A 67 4.07 -8.76 8.66
N HIS A 68 4.14 -9.00 7.35
CA HIS A 68 5.25 -9.72 6.74
C HIS A 68 6.59 -9.02 6.96
N TYR A 69 6.66 -7.72 6.68
CA TYR A 69 7.91 -6.98 6.82
C TYR A 69 8.36 -6.81 8.29
N SER A 70 7.41 -6.67 9.21
CA SER A 70 7.74 -6.63 10.64
C SER A 70 8.28 -7.96 11.17
N ASP A 71 7.90 -9.09 10.57
CA ASP A 71 8.44 -10.40 10.92
C ASP A 71 9.85 -10.62 10.35
N LEU A 72 10.16 -9.95 9.23
CA LEU A 72 11.49 -9.93 8.61
C LEU A 72 12.38 -8.78 9.12
N TRP A 73 12.17 -8.30 10.34
CA TRP A 73 12.81 -7.10 10.89
C TRP A 73 14.33 -7.10 10.88
N THR A 74 14.99 -8.27 10.75
CA THR A 74 16.45 -8.41 10.61
C THR A 74 16.93 -8.38 9.15
N SER A 75 16.02 -8.34 8.15
CA SER A 75 16.34 -8.57 6.74
C SER A 75 16.73 -7.31 5.94
N GLY A 76 16.70 -6.14 6.56
CA GLY A 76 17.13 -4.89 5.92
C GLY A 76 15.99 -4.03 5.35
N LYS A 77 16.26 -3.34 4.23
CA LYS A 77 15.33 -2.37 3.62
C LYS A 77 14.27 -3.06 2.75
N ALA A 78 13.07 -2.49 2.69
CA ALA A 78 12.01 -2.93 1.78
C ALA A 78 11.64 -1.81 0.79
N MET A 79 11.26 -2.21 -0.43
CA MET A 79 10.71 -1.33 -1.44
C MET A 79 9.32 -1.83 -1.85
N PHE A 80 8.32 -0.96 -1.73
CA PHE A 80 6.95 -1.26 -2.13
C PHE A 80 6.61 -0.50 -3.43
N VAL A 81 6.46 -1.23 -4.52
CA VAL A 81 6.12 -0.66 -5.83
C VAL A 81 4.61 -0.59 -6.00
N CYS A 82 4.11 0.56 -6.44
CA CYS A 82 2.69 0.82 -6.61
C CYS A 82 2.32 1.03 -8.08
N LEU A 83 1.06 0.77 -8.41
CA LEU A 83 0.51 0.91 -9.76
C LEU A 83 0.66 2.33 -10.33
N ASN A 84 0.40 3.35 -9.50
CA ASN A 84 0.51 4.76 -9.87
C ASN A 84 0.86 5.63 -8.66
N LYS A 85 1.13 6.91 -8.91
CA LYS A 85 1.55 7.90 -7.91
C LYS A 85 0.53 8.11 -6.79
N VAL A 86 -0.76 8.18 -7.14
CA VAL A 86 -1.86 8.34 -6.17
C VAL A 86 -1.93 7.14 -5.25
N THR A 87 -1.87 5.93 -5.81
CA THR A 87 -1.85 4.69 -5.03
C THR A 87 -0.62 4.62 -4.13
N CYS A 88 0.53 5.11 -4.57
CA CYS A 88 1.75 5.16 -3.75
C CYS A 88 1.54 5.99 -2.46
N VAL A 89 0.95 7.18 -2.56
CA VAL A 89 0.66 8.02 -1.38
C VAL A 89 -0.44 7.41 -0.50
N ARG A 90 -1.48 6.81 -1.10
CA ARG A 90 -2.51 6.09 -0.34
C ARG A 90 -1.92 4.91 0.43
N MET A 91 -1.08 4.10 -0.22
CA MET A 91 -0.40 2.97 0.41
C MET A 91 0.51 3.43 1.55
N TYR A 92 1.28 4.51 1.36
CA TYR A 92 2.06 5.10 2.44
C TYR A 92 1.20 5.40 3.68
N ASN A 93 0.02 6.00 3.48
CA ASN A 93 -0.88 6.33 4.57
C ASN A 93 -1.42 5.08 5.28
N TYR A 94 -1.81 4.04 4.53
CA TYR A 94 -2.29 2.78 5.10
C TYR A 94 -1.18 2.01 5.81
N VAL A 95 -0.01 1.88 5.20
CA VAL A 95 1.16 1.23 5.82
C VAL A 95 1.54 1.96 7.11
N LYS A 96 1.62 3.29 7.10
CA LYS A 96 1.92 4.09 8.29
C LYS A 96 0.89 3.90 9.41
N LYS A 97 -0.39 3.74 9.06
CA LYS A 97 -1.45 3.44 10.03
C LYS A 97 -1.22 2.08 10.68
N TYR A 98 -1.11 1.01 9.88
CA TYR A 98 -0.92 -0.35 10.39
C TYR A 98 0.41 -0.53 11.11
N TRP A 99 1.46 0.18 10.69
CA TRP A 99 2.75 0.20 11.39
C TRP A 99 2.62 0.74 12.82
N LYS A 100 1.84 1.81 13.00
CA LYS A 100 1.55 2.35 14.33
C LYS A 100 0.71 1.39 15.18
N GLU A 101 -0.23 0.69 14.56
CA GLU A 101 -1.04 -0.33 15.22
C GLU A 101 -0.16 -1.50 15.69
N GLU A 102 0.75 -1.98 14.84
CA GLU A 102 1.71 -3.05 15.18
C GLU A 102 2.64 -2.63 16.32
N ILE A 103 3.19 -1.43 16.29
CA ILE A 103 3.99 -0.88 17.41
C ILE A 103 3.18 -0.88 18.71
N LYS A 104 1.89 -0.53 18.66
CA LYS A 104 1.02 -0.54 19.84
C LYS A 104 0.80 -1.95 20.39
N GLN A 105 0.56 -2.91 19.49
CA GLN A 105 0.40 -4.33 19.86
C GLN A 105 1.70 -4.90 20.45
N LEU A 106 2.85 -4.58 19.85
CA LEU A 106 4.15 -5.01 20.32
C LEU A 106 4.45 -4.49 21.74
N LYS A 107 4.16 -3.23 22.02
CA LYS A 107 4.26 -2.65 23.37
C LYS A 107 3.36 -3.34 24.39
N ALA A 108 2.17 -3.81 23.97
CA ALA A 108 1.29 -4.57 24.85
C ALA A 108 1.84 -5.97 25.12
N LYS A 109 2.37 -6.65 24.09
CA LYS A 109 2.99 -7.99 24.23
C LYS A 109 4.20 -7.97 25.16
N ILE A 110 5.05 -6.95 25.08
CA ILE A 110 6.23 -6.80 25.96
C ILE A 110 5.85 -6.81 27.45
N LYS A 111 4.70 -6.21 27.82
CA LYS A 111 4.26 -6.13 29.22
C LYS A 111 3.88 -7.49 29.84
N THR A 112 3.57 -8.48 29.01
CA THR A 112 3.11 -9.81 29.44
C THR A 112 4.12 -10.92 29.10
N ALA A 113 5.21 -10.58 28.41
CA ALA A 113 6.23 -11.51 27.98
C ALA A 113 7.18 -11.90 29.12
N THR A 114 7.81 -13.06 28.97
CA THR A 114 8.94 -13.46 29.84
C THR A 114 10.15 -12.56 29.62
N GLN A 115 11.08 -12.55 30.55
CA GLN A 115 12.27 -11.68 30.48
C GLN A 115 13.07 -11.87 29.18
N GLN A 116 13.18 -13.10 28.71
CA GLN A 116 13.95 -13.42 27.50
C GLN A 116 13.19 -12.95 26.23
N GLU A 117 11.89 -13.23 26.14
CA GLU A 117 11.04 -12.78 25.04
C GLU A 117 10.93 -11.25 25.00
N ALA A 118 10.84 -10.60 26.15
CA ALA A 118 10.77 -9.15 26.24
C ALA A 118 12.00 -8.47 25.62
N GLN A 119 13.18 -8.99 25.82
CA GLN A 119 14.41 -8.44 25.22
C GLN A 119 14.42 -8.49 23.69
N GLU A 120 13.89 -9.56 23.10
CA GLU A 120 13.79 -9.68 21.65
C GLU A 120 12.72 -8.73 21.08
N LEU A 121 11.55 -8.68 21.72
CA LEU A 121 10.47 -7.79 21.36
C LEU A 121 10.87 -6.31 21.50
N GLU A 122 11.67 -5.95 22.49
CA GLU A 122 12.20 -4.60 22.66
C GLU A 122 13.16 -4.21 21.53
N ARG A 123 14.01 -5.14 21.07
CA ARG A 123 14.87 -4.90 19.89
C ARG A 123 14.04 -4.69 18.63
N LYS A 124 13.02 -5.52 18.39
CA LYS A 124 12.09 -5.36 17.29
C LYS A 124 11.35 -4.01 17.40
N LEU A 125 10.87 -3.65 18.59
CA LEU A 125 10.20 -2.39 18.85
C LEU A 125 11.08 -1.18 18.53
N LYS A 126 12.33 -1.21 18.97
CA LYS A 126 13.30 -0.15 18.68
C LYS A 126 13.51 0.00 17.18
N TRP A 127 13.75 -1.10 16.46
CA TRP A 127 13.88 -1.12 15.01
C TRP A 127 12.62 -0.53 14.32
N MET A 128 11.43 -0.94 14.74
CA MET A 128 10.19 -0.41 14.17
C MET A 128 10.02 1.09 14.42
N GLN A 129 10.48 1.61 15.55
CA GLN A 129 10.40 3.04 15.88
C GLN A 129 11.42 3.88 15.09
N GLU A 130 12.58 3.32 14.80
CA GLU A 130 13.67 3.94 14.03
C GLU A 130 13.46 3.81 12.52
N THR A 131 12.60 2.88 12.07
CA THR A 131 12.31 2.67 10.65
C THR A 131 11.62 3.87 10.05
N GLU A 132 12.25 4.46 9.05
CA GLU A 132 11.69 5.55 8.27
C GLU A 132 11.04 5.06 6.99
N MET A 133 9.92 5.71 6.64
CA MET A 133 9.20 5.46 5.40
C MET A 133 9.18 6.71 4.55
N SER A 134 9.39 6.56 3.25
CA SER A 134 9.35 7.63 2.28
C SER A 134 8.60 7.23 1.04
N VAL A 135 7.90 8.19 0.43
CA VAL A 135 7.33 8.07 -0.91
C VAL A 135 8.37 8.56 -1.90
N VAL A 136 8.57 7.82 -2.99
CA VAL A 136 9.45 8.21 -4.10
C VAL A 136 8.64 8.15 -5.38
N ILE A 137 8.34 9.30 -5.96
CA ILE A 137 7.58 9.46 -7.21
C ILE A 137 8.15 10.59 -8.06
N SER A 138 8.12 10.43 -9.39
CA SER A 138 8.52 11.50 -10.31
C SER A 138 7.60 12.71 -10.21
N GLN A 139 8.14 13.89 -10.45
CA GLN A 139 7.36 15.14 -10.49
C GLN A 139 6.48 15.20 -11.73
N GLU A 140 5.33 15.88 -11.62
CA GLU A 140 4.36 16.04 -12.69
C GLU A 140 3.71 17.42 -12.63
N GLN A 141 3.37 17.96 -13.80
CA GLN A 141 2.62 19.22 -13.87
C GLN A 141 1.25 19.03 -13.20
N ASN A 142 0.82 20.04 -12.43
CA ASN A 142 -0.47 20.05 -11.72
C ASN A 142 -0.67 18.91 -10.69
N GLU A 143 0.41 18.26 -10.24
CA GLU A 143 0.31 17.16 -9.27
C GLU A 143 -0.48 17.54 -8.01
N ILE A 144 -0.32 18.79 -7.50
CA ILE A 144 -1.04 19.26 -6.32
C ILE A 144 -2.55 19.19 -6.53
N GLN A 145 -3.06 19.55 -7.70
CA GLN A 145 -4.49 19.47 -8.02
C GLN A 145 -4.95 18.02 -8.14
N THR A 146 -4.14 17.17 -8.76
CA THR A 146 -4.41 15.74 -8.90
C THR A 146 -4.52 15.08 -7.52
N PHE A 147 -3.57 15.32 -6.63
CA PHE A 147 -3.60 14.74 -5.29
C PHE A 147 -4.72 15.31 -4.40
N LYS A 148 -5.07 16.59 -4.56
CA LYS A 148 -6.23 17.20 -3.87
C LYS A 148 -7.56 16.52 -4.20
N LYS A 149 -7.78 16.06 -5.45
CA LYS A 149 -8.97 15.29 -5.83
C LYS A 149 -9.15 14.01 -5.00
N TRP A 150 -8.05 13.45 -4.52
CA TRP A 150 -7.99 12.26 -3.68
C TRP A 150 -7.85 12.58 -2.18
N ASN A 151 -7.97 13.85 -1.80
CA ASN A 151 -7.77 14.32 -0.43
C ASN A 151 -6.38 13.94 0.14
N LEU A 152 -5.35 14.02 -0.70
CA LEU A 152 -3.97 13.67 -0.36
C LEU A 152 -3.08 14.90 -0.39
N ASP A 153 -2.10 14.97 0.52
CA ASP A 153 -1.08 16.01 0.57
C ASP A 153 0.25 15.50 0.01
N ILE A 154 0.59 15.98 -1.20
CA ILE A 154 1.87 15.65 -1.85
C ILE A 154 3.00 16.58 -1.39
N LYS A 155 2.72 17.78 -0.88
CA LYS A 155 3.75 18.75 -0.52
C LYS A 155 4.67 18.24 0.58
N TYR A 156 4.10 17.56 1.58
CA TYR A 156 4.86 16.91 2.62
C TYR A 156 5.87 15.90 2.07
N HIS A 157 5.44 15.08 1.11
CA HIS A 157 6.28 14.05 0.49
C HIS A 157 7.36 14.68 -0.40
N ARG A 158 7.03 15.75 -1.16
CA ARG A 158 8.01 16.48 -1.98
C ARG A 158 9.13 17.07 -1.12
N ALA A 159 8.79 17.78 -0.08
CA ALA A 159 9.78 18.34 0.83
C ALA A 159 10.70 17.28 1.44
N LYS A 160 10.18 16.06 1.66
CA LYS A 160 11.00 14.94 2.18
C LYS A 160 11.89 14.33 1.10
N MET A 161 11.43 14.22 -0.16
CA MET A 161 12.23 13.73 -1.29
C MET A 161 13.39 14.67 -1.66
N GLU A 162 13.15 16.00 -1.59
CA GLU A 162 14.16 17.02 -1.94
C GLU A 162 15.25 17.20 -0.87
N LYS A 163 14.95 16.89 0.38
CA LYS A 163 15.87 17.08 1.51
C LYS A 163 16.80 15.91 1.79
N ARG A 164 16.59 14.76 1.16
CA ARG A 164 17.38 13.55 1.39
C ARG A 164 17.98 13.04 0.09
N GLU A 165 19.31 12.96 0.06
CA GLU A 165 19.97 11.96 -0.76
C GLU A 165 19.49 10.60 -0.24
N LEU A 166 18.89 9.82 -1.14
CA LEU A 166 18.46 8.44 -0.85
C LEU A 166 19.72 7.57 -0.94
N ASP A 167 20.45 7.46 0.15
CA ASP A 167 21.54 6.49 0.29
C ASP A 167 21.04 5.03 0.26
#